data_6142066bdca6444534c728690ea512f2
#
_entry.id   6142066bdca6444534c728690ea512f2
#
_cell.length_a   1.000
_cell.length_b   1.000
_cell.length_c   1.000
_cell.angle_alpha   90.00
_cell.angle_beta   90.00
_cell.angle_gamma   90.00
#
_symmetry.space_group_name_H-M   'P 1'
#
loop_
_entity.id
_entity.type
_entity.pdbx_description
1 polymer ?
#
loop_
_entity_poly.entity_id
_entity_poly.type
_entity_poly.pdbx_seq_one_letter_code
_entity_poly.pdbx_strand_id
1 'polypeptide(L)'
;MLEQAEFMLPDGSKEITMDVLRSVAGNALQRYDKKGDYHYDIVSAFIKSMRGSDADAALHYLARMLEGGEDVRFIARRIVICAAEDVGNADPQALVVANAAAQAAHFVGLPEAQIPLAQAVCYIANAPKSNSCYIGIFNARQEVRSINTRVPKHLRDAHYPGAKQFGHGLGYKYPHDYPGGWVEQQYLPDELVGHKYYYPKDIGEESRLLKKKNEKD
;
A
#
# COMPACT_ATOMS: atom_id res chain seq x y z
N MET A 1 -21.09 -5.18 27.14
CA MET A 1 -20.33 -4.74 28.32
C MET A 1 -21.22 -4.58 29.56
N LEU A 2 -22.31 -3.80 29.56
CA LEU A 2 -23.19 -3.65 30.72
C LEU A 2 -23.86 -4.96 31.11
N GLU A 3 -24.39 -5.72 30.16
CA GLU A 3 -24.97 -7.06 30.37
C GLU A 3 -23.97 -8.07 30.95
N GLN A 4 -22.70 -8.02 30.49
CA GLN A 4 -21.62 -8.85 31.04
C GLN A 4 -21.22 -8.42 32.46
N ALA A 5 -21.26 -7.12 32.75
CA ALA A 5 -21.00 -6.58 34.07
C ALA A 5 -22.10 -6.99 35.07
N GLU A 6 -23.36 -7.01 34.62
CA GLU A 6 -24.50 -7.46 35.38
C GLU A 6 -24.39 -8.94 35.76
N PHE A 7 -23.91 -9.78 34.86
CA PHE A 7 -23.70 -11.22 35.09
C PHE A 7 -22.55 -11.54 36.05
N MET A 8 -21.59 -10.61 36.24
CA MET A 8 -20.45 -10.75 37.15
C MET A 8 -20.67 -10.09 38.52
N LEU A 9 -21.88 -9.58 38.78
CA LEU A 9 -22.18 -9.04 40.11
C LEU A 9 -22.28 -10.17 41.12
N PRO A 10 -21.73 -9.98 42.36
CA PRO A 10 -21.98 -10.90 43.45
C PRO A 10 -23.48 -10.99 43.75
N ASP A 11 -23.94 -12.19 44.14
CA ASP A 11 -25.34 -12.43 44.45
C ASP A 11 -25.89 -11.38 45.46
N GLY A 12 -26.91 -10.64 45.01
CA GLY A 12 -27.57 -9.60 45.80
C GLY A 12 -27.07 -8.16 45.60
N SER A 13 -26.05 -7.94 44.80
CA SER A 13 -25.59 -6.60 44.41
C SER A 13 -26.38 -6.05 43.23
N LYS A 14 -26.83 -4.79 43.32
CA LYS A 14 -27.48 -4.06 42.22
C LYS A 14 -26.63 -2.91 41.68
N GLU A 15 -25.41 -2.79 42.15
CA GLU A 15 -24.53 -1.70 41.80
C GLU A 15 -23.33 -2.20 40.98
N ILE A 16 -23.23 -1.74 39.74
CA ILE A 16 -22.08 -1.99 38.87
C ILE A 16 -20.97 -1.01 39.29
N THR A 17 -20.01 -1.50 40.10
CA THR A 17 -18.86 -0.69 40.51
C THR A 17 -17.84 -0.53 39.38
N MET A 18 -16.97 0.48 39.50
CA MET A 18 -15.84 0.67 38.56
C MET A 18 -14.91 -0.54 38.52
N ASP A 19 -14.80 -1.32 39.59
CA ASP A 19 -13.96 -2.51 39.62
C ASP A 19 -14.56 -3.68 38.84
N VAL A 20 -15.90 -3.85 38.92
CA VAL A 20 -16.63 -4.80 38.08
C VAL A 20 -16.54 -4.40 36.61
N LEU A 21 -16.71 -3.11 36.28
CA LEU A 21 -16.52 -2.62 34.92
C LEU A 21 -15.08 -2.83 34.42
N ARG A 22 -14.08 -2.61 35.26
CA ARG A 22 -12.68 -2.88 34.94
C ARG A 22 -12.40 -4.36 34.72
N SER A 23 -13.02 -5.25 35.52
CA SER A 23 -12.86 -6.70 35.38
C SER A 23 -13.50 -7.23 34.09
N VAL A 24 -14.69 -6.69 33.71
CA VAL A 24 -15.42 -7.05 32.47
C VAL A 24 -14.79 -6.42 31.23
N ALA A 25 -14.39 -5.17 31.35
CA ALA A 25 -13.69 -4.48 30.27
C ALA A 25 -12.32 -5.12 29.97
N GLY A 26 -11.86 -5.97 30.91
CA GLY A 26 -10.59 -6.68 30.80
C GLY A 26 -9.40 -5.73 30.63
N ASN A 27 -8.22 -6.30 30.47
CA ASN A 27 -6.99 -5.57 30.20
C ASN A 27 -6.99 -4.87 28.81
N ALA A 28 -8.04 -5.02 28.00
CA ALA A 28 -8.15 -4.47 26.66
C ALA A 28 -8.27 -2.93 26.66
N LEU A 29 -8.99 -2.35 27.62
CA LEU A 29 -9.12 -0.89 27.74
C LEU A 29 -7.84 -0.19 28.25
N GLN A 30 -6.99 -0.91 28.97
CA GLN A 30 -5.73 -0.35 29.49
C GLN A 30 -4.58 -0.34 28.50
N ARG A 31 -4.70 -1.00 27.34
CA ARG A 31 -3.56 -1.29 26.47
C ARG A 31 -3.62 -0.72 25.06
N TYR A 32 -4.69 -0.05 24.68
CA TYR A 32 -4.81 0.57 23.37
C TYR A 32 -5.17 2.06 23.50
N ASP A 33 -4.14 2.88 23.70
CA ASP A 33 -4.27 4.34 23.56
C ASP A 33 -4.15 4.72 22.10
N LYS A 34 -5.27 5.11 21.46
CA LYS A 34 -5.34 5.51 20.03
C LYS A 34 -4.47 6.71 19.69
N LYS A 35 -3.89 7.40 20.67
CA LYS A 35 -3.04 8.59 20.50
C LYS A 35 -1.64 8.44 21.09
N GLY A 36 -1.34 7.31 21.77
CA GLY A 36 -0.07 7.06 22.42
C GLY A 36 0.95 6.30 21.56
N ASP A 37 2.19 6.26 22.01
CA ASP A 37 3.31 5.55 21.37
C ASP A 37 2.99 4.07 21.09
N TYR A 38 2.20 3.46 21.95
CA TYR A 38 1.79 2.05 21.84
C TYR A 38 0.93 1.72 20.61
N HIS A 39 0.06 2.66 20.17
CA HIS A 39 -0.69 2.52 18.91
C HIS A 39 0.26 2.45 17.72
N TYR A 40 1.23 3.39 17.66
CA TYR A 40 2.20 3.42 16.58
C TYR A 40 3.09 2.19 16.54
N ASP A 41 3.43 1.62 17.71
CA ASP A 41 4.21 0.39 17.80
C ASP A 41 3.46 -0.81 17.22
N ILE A 42 2.17 -0.98 17.52
CA ILE A 42 1.35 -2.07 16.98
C ILE A 42 1.21 -1.94 15.47
N VAL A 43 0.89 -0.75 14.96
CA VAL A 43 0.79 -0.49 13.51
C VAL A 43 2.11 -0.74 12.81
N SER A 44 3.22 -0.31 13.40
CA SER A 44 4.57 -0.55 12.89
C SER A 44 4.91 -2.04 12.85
N ALA A 45 4.59 -2.77 13.91
CA ALA A 45 4.80 -4.21 13.99
C ALA A 45 3.94 -4.96 12.96
N PHE A 46 2.68 -4.57 12.78
CA PHE A 46 1.78 -5.11 11.76
C PHE A 46 2.37 -5.01 10.36
N ILE A 47 2.81 -3.81 9.96
CA ILE A 47 3.40 -3.57 8.65
C ILE A 47 4.69 -4.36 8.49
N LYS A 48 5.56 -4.34 9.51
CA LYS A 48 6.84 -5.05 9.48
C LYS A 48 6.67 -6.57 9.40
N SER A 49 5.62 -7.12 10.00
CA SER A 49 5.31 -8.56 9.92
C SER A 49 4.90 -8.96 8.51
N MET A 50 4.01 -8.20 7.84
CA MET A 50 3.65 -8.44 6.44
C MET A 50 4.87 -8.30 5.52
N ARG A 51 5.69 -7.26 5.72
CA ARG A 51 6.93 -7.01 4.97
C ARG A 51 7.95 -8.12 5.19
N GLY A 52 8.07 -8.60 6.41
CA GLY A 52 8.98 -9.66 6.83
C GLY A 52 8.51 -11.07 6.51
N SER A 53 7.33 -11.22 5.86
CA SER A 53 6.75 -12.50 5.47
C SER A 53 6.38 -13.41 6.65
N ASP A 54 5.99 -12.83 7.79
CA ASP A 54 5.44 -13.53 8.94
C ASP A 54 3.93 -13.33 9.02
N ALA A 55 3.17 -14.30 8.47
CA ALA A 55 1.71 -14.23 8.43
C ALA A 55 1.07 -14.38 9.82
N ASP A 56 1.66 -15.17 10.70
CA ASP A 56 1.13 -15.39 12.05
C ASP A 56 1.30 -14.14 12.91
N ALA A 57 2.46 -13.51 12.88
CA ALA A 57 2.68 -12.22 13.53
C ALA A 57 1.77 -11.13 12.95
N ALA A 58 1.59 -11.08 11.63
CA ALA A 58 0.71 -10.11 10.98
C ALA A 58 -0.75 -10.29 11.41
N LEU A 59 -1.26 -11.51 11.49
CA LEU A 59 -2.60 -11.83 12.02
C LEU A 59 -2.73 -11.45 13.49
N HIS A 60 -1.70 -11.71 14.30
CA HIS A 60 -1.71 -11.33 15.72
C HIS A 60 -1.85 -9.81 15.87
N TYR A 61 -1.08 -9.01 15.12
CA TYR A 61 -1.18 -7.56 15.20
C TYR A 61 -2.46 -7.01 14.59
N LEU A 62 -3.01 -7.64 13.54
CA LEU A 62 -4.34 -7.34 13.02
C LEU A 62 -5.40 -7.51 14.12
N ALA A 63 -5.42 -8.66 14.80
CA ALA A 63 -6.35 -8.94 15.88
C ALA A 63 -6.21 -7.92 17.01
N ARG A 64 -4.99 -7.55 17.41
CA ARG A 64 -4.75 -6.51 18.43
C ARG A 64 -5.31 -5.15 18.04
N MET A 65 -5.22 -4.74 16.75
CA MET A 65 -5.82 -3.50 16.27
C MET A 65 -7.36 -3.57 16.31
N LEU A 66 -7.95 -4.69 15.88
CA LEU A 66 -9.39 -4.90 15.87
C LEU A 66 -9.97 -4.90 17.31
N GLU A 67 -9.37 -5.66 18.22
CA GLU A 67 -9.77 -5.69 19.66
C GLU A 67 -9.56 -4.35 20.35
N GLY A 68 -8.55 -3.57 19.92
CA GLY A 68 -8.33 -2.20 20.37
C GLY A 68 -9.33 -1.19 19.79
N GLY A 69 -10.25 -1.61 18.92
CA GLY A 69 -11.25 -0.76 18.29
C GLY A 69 -10.67 0.21 17.26
N GLU A 70 -9.58 -0.17 16.57
CA GLU A 70 -9.03 0.63 15.49
C GLU A 70 -10.01 0.75 14.32
N ASP A 71 -9.98 1.88 13.63
CA ASP A 71 -10.80 2.08 12.44
C ASP A 71 -10.44 1.07 11.34
N VAL A 72 -11.42 0.26 10.95
CA VAL A 72 -11.29 -0.74 9.87
C VAL A 72 -10.76 -0.12 8.59
N ARG A 73 -11.13 1.13 8.27
CA ARG A 73 -10.64 1.85 7.10
C ARG A 73 -9.15 2.20 7.23
N PHE A 74 -8.71 2.53 8.44
CA PHE A 74 -7.29 2.76 8.71
C PHE A 74 -6.50 1.47 8.48
N ILE A 75 -6.94 0.34 9.05
CA ILE A 75 -6.31 -0.97 8.86
C ILE A 75 -6.24 -1.32 7.36
N ALA A 76 -7.37 -1.21 6.65
CA ALA A 76 -7.45 -1.48 5.22
C ALA A 76 -6.47 -0.63 4.40
N ARG A 77 -6.34 0.68 4.71
CA ARG A 77 -5.35 1.55 4.06
C ARG A 77 -3.92 1.06 4.28
N ARG A 78 -3.58 0.57 5.47
CA ARG A 78 -2.22 0.05 5.73
C ARG A 78 -1.93 -1.22 4.94
N ILE A 79 -2.94 -2.09 4.77
CA ILE A 79 -2.84 -3.30 3.95
C ILE A 79 -2.63 -2.95 2.46
N VAL A 80 -3.41 -2.03 1.92
CA VAL A 80 -3.28 -1.56 0.52
C VAL A 80 -1.91 -0.92 0.27
N ILE A 81 -1.44 -0.09 1.20
CA ILE A 81 -0.10 0.53 1.09
C ILE A 81 0.98 -0.54 1.10
N CYS A 82 0.94 -1.50 2.02
CA CYS A 82 1.93 -2.59 2.10
C CYS A 82 1.95 -3.44 0.82
N ALA A 83 0.78 -3.73 0.24
CA ALA A 83 0.69 -4.44 -1.04
C ALA A 83 1.40 -3.70 -2.18
N ALA A 84 1.24 -2.38 -2.26
CA ALA A 84 1.85 -1.56 -3.32
C ALA A 84 3.34 -1.26 -3.05
N GLU A 85 3.70 -1.01 -1.79
CA GLU A 85 5.04 -0.59 -1.36
C GLU A 85 6.01 -1.75 -1.27
N ASP A 86 5.60 -2.85 -0.60
CA ASP A 86 6.49 -3.96 -0.23
C ASP A 86 6.42 -5.14 -1.19
N VAL A 87 5.24 -5.44 -1.76
CA VAL A 87 5.07 -6.50 -2.76
C VAL A 87 5.26 -5.93 -4.18
N GLY A 88 4.59 -4.83 -4.50
CA GLY A 88 4.73 -4.13 -5.77
C GLY A 88 4.54 -5.04 -6.98
N ASN A 89 5.46 -4.92 -7.96
CA ASN A 89 5.41 -5.70 -9.20
C ASN A 89 5.95 -7.14 -9.06
N ALA A 90 6.46 -7.53 -7.89
CA ALA A 90 6.81 -8.93 -7.65
C ALA A 90 5.56 -9.84 -7.66
N ASP A 91 4.43 -9.31 -7.21
CA ASP A 91 3.11 -9.90 -7.37
C ASP A 91 2.03 -8.82 -7.45
N PRO A 92 1.67 -8.35 -8.66
CA PRO A 92 0.65 -7.31 -8.85
C PRO A 92 -0.72 -7.68 -8.30
N GLN A 93 -1.01 -8.97 -8.14
CA GLN A 93 -2.27 -9.48 -7.59
C GLN A 93 -2.44 -9.06 -6.11
N ALA A 94 -1.37 -8.83 -5.38
CA ALA A 94 -1.43 -8.39 -3.99
C ALA A 94 -2.22 -7.09 -3.82
N LEU A 95 -2.03 -6.11 -4.70
CA LEU A 95 -2.77 -4.85 -4.66
C LEU A 95 -4.26 -5.06 -5.01
N VAL A 96 -4.58 -5.95 -5.94
CA VAL A 96 -5.96 -6.31 -6.31
C VAL A 96 -6.68 -6.95 -5.11
N VAL A 97 -6.03 -7.92 -4.46
CA VAL A 97 -6.56 -8.61 -3.27
C VAL A 97 -6.76 -7.61 -2.12
N ALA A 98 -5.76 -6.77 -1.86
CA ALA A 98 -5.84 -5.75 -0.81
C ALA A 98 -7.00 -4.76 -1.03
N ASN A 99 -7.18 -4.30 -2.28
CA ASN A 99 -8.25 -3.39 -2.62
C ASN A 99 -9.63 -4.05 -2.54
N ALA A 100 -9.77 -5.28 -3.01
CA ALA A 100 -11.01 -6.05 -2.88
C ALA A 100 -11.38 -6.28 -1.40
N ALA A 101 -10.40 -6.64 -0.57
CA ALA A 101 -10.59 -6.80 0.87
C ALA A 101 -11.00 -5.49 1.57
N ALA A 102 -10.39 -4.36 1.18
CA ALA A 102 -10.76 -3.04 1.71
C ALA A 102 -12.21 -2.66 1.38
N GLN A 103 -12.66 -2.92 0.15
CA GLN A 103 -14.04 -2.69 -0.28
C GLN A 103 -15.01 -3.62 0.44
N ALA A 104 -14.70 -4.92 0.52
CA ALA A 104 -15.51 -5.91 1.22
C ALA A 104 -15.65 -5.55 2.71
N ALA A 105 -14.56 -5.22 3.38
CA ALA A 105 -14.56 -4.83 4.79
C ALA A 105 -15.42 -3.58 5.05
N HIS A 106 -15.39 -2.61 4.13
CA HIS A 106 -16.25 -1.42 4.20
C HIS A 106 -17.73 -1.76 3.99
N PHE A 107 -18.03 -2.69 3.09
CA PHE A 107 -19.40 -3.08 2.75
C PHE A 107 -20.07 -3.92 3.86
N VAL A 108 -19.36 -4.92 4.41
CA VAL A 108 -19.94 -5.84 5.39
C VAL A 108 -19.88 -5.32 6.83
N GLY A 109 -18.87 -4.51 7.19
CA GLY A 109 -18.68 -4.01 8.54
C GLY A 109 -18.20 -5.09 9.53
N LEU A 110 -17.95 -4.67 10.78
CA LEU A 110 -17.58 -5.60 11.87
C LEU A 110 -18.84 -6.29 12.42
N PRO A 111 -18.72 -7.57 12.86
CA PRO A 111 -17.46 -8.30 13.05
C PRO A 111 -16.90 -8.98 11.80
N GLU A 112 -17.65 -9.15 10.73
CA GLU A 112 -17.29 -9.97 9.56
C GLU A 112 -16.15 -9.35 8.72
N ALA A 113 -15.95 -8.03 8.78
CA ALA A 113 -14.88 -7.33 8.09
C ALA A 113 -13.47 -7.88 8.41
N GLN A 114 -13.30 -8.51 9.58
CA GLN A 114 -12.05 -9.18 9.97
C GLN A 114 -11.62 -10.27 8.99
N ILE A 115 -12.59 -10.95 8.35
CA ILE A 115 -12.34 -12.12 7.49
C ILE A 115 -11.62 -11.70 6.19
N PRO A 116 -12.17 -10.78 5.35
CA PRO A 116 -11.48 -10.32 4.16
C PRO A 116 -10.16 -9.61 4.47
N LEU A 117 -10.06 -8.89 5.59
CA LEU A 117 -8.79 -8.27 6.01
C LEU A 117 -7.73 -9.33 6.33
N ALA A 118 -8.08 -10.37 7.08
CA ALA A 118 -7.17 -11.48 7.40
C ALA A 118 -6.70 -12.21 6.13
N GLN A 119 -7.61 -12.45 5.16
CA GLN A 119 -7.26 -13.04 3.88
C GLN A 119 -6.20 -12.21 3.14
N ALA A 120 -6.39 -10.90 3.04
CA ALA A 120 -5.44 -10.01 2.38
C ALA A 120 -4.09 -9.96 3.11
N VAL A 121 -4.10 -9.92 4.44
CA VAL A 121 -2.89 -9.95 5.28
C VAL A 121 -2.08 -11.22 5.03
N CYS A 122 -2.72 -12.39 5.06
CA CYS A 122 -2.07 -13.66 4.77
C CYS A 122 -1.50 -13.69 3.35
N TYR A 123 -2.25 -13.20 2.36
CA TYR A 123 -1.78 -13.14 0.98
C TYR A 123 -0.52 -12.28 0.85
N ILE A 124 -0.55 -11.06 1.38
CA ILE A 124 0.56 -10.10 1.30
C ILE A 124 1.79 -10.61 2.06
N ALA A 125 1.59 -11.20 3.23
CA ALA A 125 2.69 -11.78 4.01
C ALA A 125 3.42 -12.89 3.23
N ASN A 126 2.69 -13.74 2.49
CA ASN A 126 3.28 -14.84 1.71
C ASN A 126 3.73 -14.44 0.29
N ALA A 127 3.34 -13.28 -0.21
CA ALA A 127 3.73 -12.81 -1.53
C ALA A 127 5.24 -12.48 -1.61
N PRO A 128 5.88 -12.62 -2.79
CA PRO A 128 7.25 -12.14 -2.99
C PRO A 128 7.33 -10.61 -2.80
N LYS A 129 8.48 -10.11 -2.37
CA LYS A 129 8.64 -8.70 -1.97
C LYS A 129 9.53 -7.92 -2.93
N SER A 130 9.00 -6.83 -3.49
CA SER A 130 9.78 -5.84 -4.24
C SER A 130 9.27 -4.43 -4.01
N ASN A 131 10.15 -3.57 -3.55
CA ASN A 131 9.88 -2.14 -3.34
C ASN A 131 10.46 -1.25 -4.46
N SER A 132 10.75 -1.82 -5.62
CA SER A 132 11.40 -1.10 -6.74
C SER A 132 10.57 0.10 -7.22
N CYS A 133 9.24 -0.02 -7.28
CA CYS A 133 8.34 1.08 -7.65
C CYS A 133 8.35 2.19 -6.60
N TYR A 134 8.34 1.84 -5.31
CA TYR A 134 8.42 2.81 -4.22
C TYR A 134 9.74 3.60 -4.27
N ILE A 135 10.88 2.90 -4.41
CA ILE A 135 12.19 3.55 -4.54
C ILE A 135 12.23 4.43 -5.78
N GLY A 136 11.70 3.93 -6.92
CA GLY A 136 11.70 4.65 -8.18
C GLY A 136 10.97 5.99 -8.08
N ILE A 137 9.73 6.00 -7.58
CA ILE A 137 8.97 7.25 -7.43
C ILE A 137 9.57 8.19 -6.38
N PHE A 138 10.14 7.63 -5.29
CA PHE A 138 10.80 8.43 -4.27
C PHE A 138 12.00 9.18 -4.84
N ASN A 139 12.88 8.51 -5.58
CA ASN A 139 14.05 9.10 -6.22
C ASN A 139 13.66 10.15 -7.27
N ALA A 140 12.68 9.83 -8.13
CA ALA A 140 12.18 10.77 -9.13
C ALA A 140 11.62 12.05 -8.47
N ARG A 141 10.89 11.92 -7.36
CA ARG A 141 10.38 13.09 -6.61
C ARG A 141 11.47 13.94 -5.98
N GLN A 142 12.54 13.33 -5.47
CA GLN A 142 13.69 14.07 -4.95
C GLN A 142 14.35 14.88 -6.06
N GLU A 143 14.57 14.29 -7.23
CA GLU A 143 15.21 14.95 -8.36
C GLU A 143 14.37 16.10 -8.91
N VAL A 144 13.07 15.92 -9.10
CA VAL A 144 12.14 16.98 -9.54
C VAL A 144 12.14 18.19 -8.60
N ARG A 145 12.45 18.01 -7.31
CA ARG A 145 12.56 19.13 -6.37
C ARG A 145 13.88 19.90 -6.49
N SER A 146 14.91 19.27 -7.03
CA SER A 146 16.27 19.85 -7.12
C SER A 146 16.56 20.43 -8.50
N ILE A 147 15.93 19.94 -9.57
CA ILE A 147 16.21 20.33 -10.95
C ILE A 147 14.92 20.80 -11.62
N ASN A 148 14.98 22.01 -12.20
CA ASN A 148 13.88 22.51 -13.03
C ASN A 148 14.13 22.11 -14.49
N THR A 149 13.40 21.12 -14.99
CA THR A 149 13.52 20.58 -16.33
C THR A 149 12.34 20.95 -17.21
N ARG A 150 12.54 20.93 -18.52
CA ARG A 150 11.48 21.18 -19.51
C ARG A 150 11.14 19.90 -20.25
N VAL A 151 9.84 19.67 -20.44
CA VAL A 151 9.36 18.56 -21.29
C VAL A 151 9.95 18.70 -22.70
N PRO A 152 10.54 17.65 -23.27
CA PRO A 152 11.05 17.65 -24.66
C PRO A 152 9.97 18.11 -25.66
N LYS A 153 10.36 18.89 -26.67
CA LYS A 153 9.41 19.54 -27.59
C LYS A 153 8.47 18.56 -28.29
N HIS A 154 8.98 17.41 -28.72
CA HIS A 154 8.19 16.38 -29.39
C HIS A 154 7.14 15.71 -28.50
N LEU A 155 7.30 15.76 -27.17
CA LEU A 155 6.33 15.22 -26.19
C LEU A 155 5.30 16.25 -25.71
N ARG A 156 5.44 17.53 -26.10
CA ARG A 156 4.50 18.56 -25.69
C ARG A 156 3.20 18.44 -26.46
N ASP A 157 2.09 18.82 -25.83
CA ASP A 157 0.78 18.83 -26.46
C ASP A 157 0.78 19.71 -27.73
N ALA A 158 0.29 19.13 -28.82
CA ALA A 158 0.18 19.78 -30.14
C ALA A 158 -1.27 20.08 -30.54
N HIS A 159 -2.26 19.86 -29.68
CA HIS A 159 -3.68 19.95 -30.01
C HIS A 159 -4.28 21.35 -29.85
N TYR A 160 -3.54 22.31 -29.28
CA TYR A 160 -4.03 23.68 -29.13
C TYR A 160 -3.64 24.60 -30.31
N PRO A 161 -4.44 25.66 -30.61
CA PRO A 161 -4.10 26.60 -31.68
C PRO A 161 -2.74 27.25 -31.46
N GLY A 162 -1.87 27.21 -32.49
CA GLY A 162 -0.51 27.77 -32.44
C GLY A 162 0.58 26.82 -31.94
N ALA A 163 0.26 25.63 -31.41
CA ALA A 163 1.26 24.67 -30.91
C ALA A 163 2.34 24.32 -31.98
N LYS A 164 1.94 24.16 -33.23
CA LYS A 164 2.85 23.86 -34.34
C LYS A 164 3.87 24.98 -34.62
N GLN A 165 3.52 26.25 -34.38
CA GLN A 165 4.43 27.39 -34.56
C GLN A 165 5.57 27.34 -33.50
N PHE A 166 5.34 26.74 -32.34
CA PHE A 166 6.33 26.51 -31.31
C PHE A 166 7.08 25.17 -31.45
N GLY A 167 6.78 24.40 -32.51
CA GLY A 167 7.37 23.09 -32.75
C GLY A 167 6.95 22.00 -31.75
N HIS A 168 5.80 22.17 -31.07
CA HIS A 168 5.28 21.19 -30.14
C HIS A 168 4.75 19.96 -30.90
N GLY A 169 5.07 18.77 -30.40
CA GLY A 169 4.71 17.49 -31.02
C GLY A 169 5.48 17.15 -32.30
N LEU A 170 6.35 18.04 -32.77
CA LEU A 170 7.11 17.79 -34.01
C LEU A 170 8.16 16.71 -33.74
N GLY A 171 8.13 15.66 -34.62
CA GLY A 171 9.08 14.55 -34.52
C GLY A 171 8.69 13.47 -33.48
N TYR A 172 7.51 13.55 -32.88
CA TYR A 172 7.02 12.47 -32.04
C TYR A 172 6.79 11.22 -32.89
N LYS A 173 7.37 10.11 -32.43
CA LYS A 173 7.17 8.79 -33.02
C LYS A 173 6.10 8.06 -32.24
N TYR A 174 4.96 7.74 -32.87
CA TYR A 174 3.88 7.03 -32.22
C TYR A 174 4.21 5.52 -32.12
N PRO A 175 4.40 4.94 -30.93
CA PRO A 175 4.91 3.57 -30.81
C PRO A 175 4.04 2.51 -31.49
N HIS A 176 2.72 2.71 -31.60
CA HIS A 176 1.82 1.75 -32.25
C HIS A 176 2.00 1.67 -33.77
N ASP A 177 2.68 2.62 -34.39
CA ASP A 177 3.04 2.58 -35.85
C ASP A 177 4.28 1.70 -36.11
N TYR A 178 4.90 1.16 -35.03
CA TYR A 178 6.15 0.40 -35.11
C TYR A 178 5.97 -1.04 -34.63
N PRO A 179 6.75 -2.00 -35.18
CA PRO A 179 6.70 -3.40 -34.83
C PRO A 179 6.86 -3.59 -33.30
N GLY A 180 6.02 -4.41 -32.71
CA GLY A 180 6.02 -4.68 -31.26
C GLY A 180 5.58 -3.50 -30.39
N GLY A 181 5.02 -2.43 -30.97
CA GLY A 181 4.56 -1.26 -30.22
C GLY A 181 5.68 -0.50 -29.53
N TRP A 182 6.89 -0.52 -30.09
CA TRP A 182 8.07 0.11 -29.51
C TRP A 182 8.90 0.84 -30.56
N VAL A 183 9.44 1.99 -30.17
CA VAL A 183 10.36 2.78 -31.01
C VAL A 183 11.33 3.54 -30.11
N GLU A 184 12.58 3.60 -30.51
CA GLU A 184 13.57 4.37 -29.79
C GLU A 184 13.30 5.87 -29.96
N GLN A 185 13.05 6.55 -28.83
CA GLN A 185 12.99 8.00 -28.75
C GLN A 185 13.25 8.46 -27.32
N GLN A 186 13.66 9.71 -27.15
CA GLN A 186 13.88 10.31 -25.85
C GLN A 186 12.56 10.65 -25.18
N TYR A 187 12.39 10.23 -23.93
CA TYR A 187 11.22 10.57 -23.10
C TYR A 187 11.57 11.49 -21.92
N LEU A 188 12.77 11.36 -21.36
CA LEU A 188 13.22 12.24 -20.29
C LEU A 188 13.66 13.60 -20.84
N PRO A 189 13.57 14.67 -20.02
CA PRO A 189 14.18 15.96 -20.30
C PRO A 189 15.67 15.82 -20.68
N ASP A 190 16.19 16.79 -21.42
CA ASP A 190 17.58 16.77 -21.89
C ASP A 190 18.59 16.64 -20.74
N GLU A 191 18.29 17.30 -19.62
CA GLU A 191 19.12 17.29 -18.42
C GLU A 191 19.13 15.93 -17.70
N LEU A 192 18.17 15.06 -18.02
CA LEU A 192 17.95 13.76 -17.36
C LEU A 192 18.13 12.58 -18.32
N VAL A 193 18.68 12.81 -19.51
CA VAL A 193 18.98 11.73 -20.46
C VAL A 193 19.92 10.72 -19.80
N GLY A 194 19.52 9.43 -19.87
CA GLY A 194 20.27 8.35 -19.24
C GLY A 194 19.95 8.10 -17.76
N HIS A 195 19.18 8.97 -17.09
CA HIS A 195 18.74 8.71 -15.73
C HIS A 195 17.78 7.52 -15.69
N LYS A 196 17.85 6.78 -14.60
CA LYS A 196 17.01 5.61 -14.37
C LYS A 196 16.49 5.63 -12.93
N TYR A 197 15.18 5.52 -12.79
CA TYR A 197 14.51 5.48 -11.48
C TYR A 197 14.03 4.08 -11.12
N TYR A 198 13.54 3.32 -12.10
CA TYR A 198 12.96 2.00 -11.89
C TYR A 198 13.98 0.91 -12.18
N TYR A 199 14.33 0.17 -11.14
CA TYR A 199 15.26 -0.96 -11.17
C TYR A 199 14.47 -2.22 -10.77
N PRO A 200 13.88 -2.96 -11.75
CA PRO A 200 13.17 -4.18 -11.44
C PRO A 200 14.08 -5.20 -10.81
N LYS A 201 13.53 -5.98 -9.87
CA LYS A 201 14.25 -7.06 -9.17
C LYS A 201 13.96 -8.40 -9.84
N ASP A 202 14.89 -9.34 -9.70
CA ASP A 202 14.69 -10.72 -10.18
C ASP A 202 13.89 -11.53 -9.13
N ILE A 203 12.65 -11.07 -8.87
CA ILE A 203 11.77 -11.64 -7.85
C ILE A 203 10.34 -11.70 -8.44
N GLY A 204 9.68 -12.86 -8.33
CA GLY A 204 8.31 -13.06 -8.74
C GLY A 204 8.03 -12.66 -10.19
N GLU A 205 6.89 -12.02 -10.43
CA GLU A 205 6.50 -11.55 -11.75
C GLU A 205 7.39 -10.40 -12.28
N GLU A 206 8.04 -9.66 -11.39
CA GLU A 206 8.94 -8.57 -11.79
C GLU A 206 10.15 -9.05 -12.57
N SER A 207 10.59 -10.29 -12.35
CA SER A 207 11.68 -10.91 -13.11
C SER A 207 11.42 -10.96 -14.62
N ARG A 208 10.14 -11.04 -15.03
CA ARG A 208 9.75 -11.01 -16.46
C ARG A 208 10.04 -9.67 -17.12
N LEU A 209 10.04 -8.58 -16.35
CA LEU A 209 10.34 -7.24 -16.85
C LEU A 209 11.83 -7.07 -17.15
N LEU A 210 12.70 -7.75 -16.41
CA LEU A 210 14.14 -7.81 -16.67
C LEU A 210 14.43 -8.52 -17.98
N LYS A 211 13.81 -9.68 -18.24
CA LYS A 211 14.03 -10.46 -19.47
C LYS A 211 13.64 -9.67 -20.72
N LYS A 212 12.48 -9.00 -20.72
CA LYS A 212 12.02 -8.15 -21.85
C LYS A 212 12.95 -6.97 -22.15
N LYS A 213 13.71 -6.51 -21.16
CA LYS A 213 14.64 -5.40 -21.33
C LYS A 213 15.95 -5.88 -21.98
N ASN A 214 16.48 -7.03 -21.53
CA ASN A 214 17.71 -7.62 -22.06
C ASN A 214 17.53 -8.13 -23.51
N GLU A 215 16.29 -8.34 -23.98
CA GLU A 215 15.99 -8.68 -25.37
C GLU A 215 15.93 -7.45 -26.29
N LYS A 216 15.99 -6.23 -25.73
CA LYS A 216 15.91 -4.95 -26.48
C LYS A 216 17.22 -4.17 -26.47
N ASP A 217 18.17 -4.55 -25.63
CA ASP A 217 19.56 -4.07 -25.60
C ASP A 217 20.45 -5.01 -26.43
#